data_bf8668dcd8fa18235801da5943c33c90
#
_entry.id   bf8668dcd8fa18235801da5943c33c90
#
_cell.length_a   1.000
_cell.length_b   1.000
_cell.length_c   1.000
_cell.angle_alpha   90.00
_cell.angle_beta   90.00
_cell.angle_gamma   90.00
#
_symmetry.space_group_name_H-M   'P 1'
#
loop_
_entity.id
_entity.type
_entity.pdbx_description
1 polymer ?
#
loop_
_entity_poly.entity_id
_entity_poly.type
_entity_poly.pdbx_seq_one_letter_code
_entity_poly.pdbx_strand_id
1 'polypeptide(L)'
;MYSCCCNRRKLLKRSLQTISLLALGSCQKNSSLVSPIDLRAQESFKIQADTLQILALRGKAQTQKLLMVGDQVFSGEVVELDKDSEVVLGTPDQSAFQLNSYAKVQPILEKEGGQINLERGSVTAAITQKRNRKYHLRMPALQVSVRGTVFHAEADWLGEPDQAYFCLCYGQADLKGGNGEELIHLSARSHTAVVGIGDGHNIVIQPLDLVANHDDPGIKRIIKLGNVPHEMSWLRL
;
A
#
# COMPACT_ATOMS: atom_id res chain seq x y z
N MET A 1 -4.05 -22.68 15.11
CA MET A 1 -4.59 -23.11 13.79
C MET A 1 -3.89 -22.25 12.75
N TYR A 2 -2.93 -22.80 12.02
CA TYR A 2 -2.14 -22.03 11.05
C TYR A 2 -2.76 -22.23 9.67
N SER A 3 -3.23 -21.13 9.06
CA SER A 3 -3.71 -21.12 7.68
C SER A 3 -2.51 -20.98 6.75
N CYS A 4 -2.22 -22.03 6.00
CA CYS A 4 -1.25 -22.02 4.89
C CYS A 4 -1.85 -21.21 3.74
N CYS A 5 -1.28 -20.04 3.43
CA CYS A 5 -1.55 -19.33 2.18
C CYS A 5 -0.98 -20.13 1.00
N CYS A 6 -1.81 -20.96 0.40
CA CYS A 6 -1.49 -21.69 -0.83
C CYS A 6 -1.80 -20.81 -2.04
N ASN A 7 -0.77 -20.54 -2.82
CA ASN A 7 -0.74 -19.75 -4.04
C ASN A 7 -1.75 -20.28 -5.09
N ARG A 8 -2.91 -19.64 -5.23
CA ARG A 8 -4.01 -20.04 -6.14
C ARG A 8 -3.79 -19.75 -7.63
N ARG A 9 -2.59 -19.40 -8.05
CA ARG A 9 -2.30 -19.06 -9.46
C ARG A 9 -2.10 -20.24 -10.43
N LYS A 10 -2.32 -21.51 -10.03
CA LYS A 10 -2.03 -22.68 -10.91
C LYS A 10 -3.10 -23.77 -10.96
N LEU A 11 -4.37 -23.45 -10.82
CA LEU A 11 -5.42 -24.46 -10.93
C LEU A 11 -6.51 -24.10 -11.95
N LEU A 12 -6.11 -23.90 -13.19
CA LEU A 12 -7.00 -24.05 -14.35
C LEU A 12 -6.16 -24.31 -15.61
N LYS A 13 -5.67 -25.53 -15.77
CA LYS A 13 -5.59 -26.22 -17.07
C LYS A 13 -4.90 -27.59 -16.92
N ARG A 14 -5.64 -28.62 -17.38
CA ARG A 14 -5.24 -29.94 -17.88
C ARG A 14 -5.23 -31.13 -16.92
N SER A 15 -6.22 -31.91 -17.21
CA SER A 15 -6.46 -33.34 -17.18
C SER A 15 -5.24 -34.29 -17.14
N LEU A 16 -5.43 -35.35 -16.33
CA LEU A 16 -4.98 -36.74 -16.45
C LEU A 16 -3.55 -37.04 -16.95
N GLN A 17 -2.74 -37.52 -16.01
CA GLN A 17 -2.04 -38.80 -16.18
C GLN A 17 -1.43 -39.24 -14.85
N THR A 18 -1.81 -40.44 -14.42
CA THR A 18 -1.27 -41.23 -13.33
C THR A 18 0.19 -41.58 -13.58
N ILE A 19 1.06 -41.42 -12.57
CA ILE A 19 2.20 -42.33 -12.28
C ILE A 19 2.61 -42.10 -10.82
N SER A 20 2.58 -43.22 -10.06
CA SER A 20 3.14 -43.37 -8.72
C SER A 20 4.66 -43.30 -8.76
N LEU A 21 5.25 -42.57 -7.81
CA LEU A 21 6.57 -42.93 -7.25
C LEU A 21 6.75 -42.21 -5.89
N LEU A 22 6.92 -43.05 -4.87
CA LEU A 22 7.33 -42.68 -3.53
C LEU A 22 8.73 -42.07 -3.56
N ALA A 23 8.86 -40.83 -3.09
CA ALA A 23 10.14 -40.28 -2.67
C ALA A 23 9.93 -39.56 -1.34
N LEU A 24 10.41 -40.18 -0.27
CA LEU A 24 10.57 -39.56 1.07
C LEU A 24 11.63 -38.45 0.95
N GLY A 25 11.18 -37.24 0.73
CA GLY A 25 12.00 -36.05 0.77
C GLY A 25 11.81 -35.33 2.12
N SER A 26 12.83 -35.36 2.97
CA SER A 26 12.88 -34.61 4.21
C SER A 26 12.66 -33.11 3.94
N CYS A 27 11.55 -32.55 4.42
CA CYS A 27 11.34 -31.10 4.49
C CYS A 27 12.35 -30.50 5.48
N GLN A 28 13.48 -30.03 4.99
CA GLN A 28 14.29 -29.06 5.73
C GLN A 28 13.50 -27.75 5.83
N LYS A 29 13.05 -27.43 7.03
CA LYS A 29 12.51 -26.10 7.35
C LYS A 29 13.67 -25.10 7.28
N ASN A 30 13.85 -24.47 6.14
CA ASN A 30 14.57 -23.20 6.08
C ASN A 30 13.68 -22.14 6.73
N SER A 31 13.78 -22.03 8.04
CA SER A 31 13.36 -20.82 8.75
C SER A 31 14.37 -19.73 8.39
N SER A 32 14.11 -19.00 7.34
CA SER A 32 14.76 -17.70 7.15
C SER A 32 14.36 -16.83 8.34
N LEU A 33 15.31 -16.68 9.26
CA LEU A 33 15.22 -15.71 10.34
C LEU A 33 15.06 -14.32 9.70
N VAL A 34 13.82 -13.86 9.62
CA VAL A 34 13.52 -12.46 9.35
C VAL A 34 14.09 -11.69 10.54
N SER A 35 15.19 -11.02 10.34
CA SER A 35 15.78 -10.14 11.34
C SER A 35 14.70 -9.16 11.80
N PRO A 36 14.47 -9.01 13.12
CA PRO A 36 13.57 -7.99 13.63
C PRO A 36 14.05 -6.64 13.10
N ILE A 37 13.15 -5.84 12.53
CA ILE A 37 13.44 -4.46 12.19
C ILE A 37 13.86 -3.78 13.50
N ASP A 38 15.08 -3.27 13.54
CA ASP A 38 15.60 -2.56 14.71
C ASP A 38 14.81 -1.27 14.91
N LEU A 39 13.90 -1.27 15.87
CA LEU A 39 13.04 -0.12 16.21
C LEU A 39 13.78 0.92 17.05
N ARG A 40 15.11 0.80 17.18
CA ARG A 40 15.91 1.75 17.95
C ARG A 40 16.28 2.94 17.09
N ALA A 41 15.87 4.08 17.55
CA ALA A 41 16.17 5.44 17.13
C ALA A 41 15.02 6.17 16.45
N GLN A 42 13.94 6.40 17.17
CA GLN A 42 13.13 7.59 16.91
C GLN A 42 13.84 8.80 17.52
N GLU A 43 14.97 9.21 16.96
CA GLU A 43 15.33 10.61 17.01
C GLU A 43 14.25 11.38 16.25
N SER A 44 13.76 12.47 16.82
CA SER A 44 12.74 13.33 16.18
C SER A 44 13.38 14.02 14.97
N PHE A 45 13.48 13.32 13.84
CA PHE A 45 13.94 13.90 12.60
C PHE A 45 12.95 14.97 12.15
N LYS A 46 13.43 16.20 11.98
CA LYS A 46 12.65 17.25 11.32
C LYS A 46 12.59 16.96 9.83
N ILE A 47 11.49 16.39 9.37
CA ILE A 47 11.24 16.18 7.94
C ILE A 47 11.02 17.56 7.31
N GLN A 48 11.74 17.87 6.23
CA GLN A 48 11.58 19.12 5.49
C GLN A 48 10.20 19.18 4.81
N ALA A 49 9.72 20.38 4.53
CA ALA A 49 8.34 20.59 4.09
C ALA A 49 7.99 19.91 2.75
N ASP A 50 8.99 19.69 1.91
CA ASP A 50 8.89 19.15 0.54
C ASP A 50 9.54 17.77 0.39
N THR A 51 9.82 17.08 1.50
CA THR A 51 10.45 15.76 1.50
C THR A 51 9.63 14.73 2.28
N LEU A 52 9.81 13.46 1.91
CA LEU A 52 9.41 12.29 2.70
C LEU A 52 10.67 11.64 3.25
N GLN A 53 10.59 11.09 4.44
CA GLN A 53 11.69 10.38 5.06
C GLN A 53 11.45 8.87 5.02
N ILE A 54 12.51 8.10 4.75
CA ILE A 54 12.51 6.64 4.87
C ILE A 54 12.52 6.28 6.36
N LEU A 55 11.39 5.81 6.88
CA LEU A 55 11.23 5.40 8.29
C LEU A 55 11.63 3.94 8.50
N ALA A 56 11.40 3.09 7.51
CA ALA A 56 11.77 1.69 7.51
C ALA A 56 12.00 1.20 6.09
N LEU A 57 12.91 0.25 5.92
CA LEU A 57 13.21 -0.37 4.62
C LEU A 57 13.56 -1.84 4.84
N ARG A 58 12.97 -2.70 4.02
CA ARG A 58 13.33 -4.10 3.82
C ARG A 58 13.53 -4.34 2.34
N GLY A 59 14.59 -5.04 1.96
CA GLY A 59 14.94 -5.26 0.56
C GLY A 59 15.59 -4.03 -0.09
N LYS A 60 15.22 -3.68 -1.31
CA LYS A 60 15.79 -2.59 -2.08
C LYS A 60 14.73 -1.62 -2.56
N ALA A 61 14.98 -0.34 -2.34
CA ALA A 61 14.23 0.77 -2.90
C ALA A 61 15.21 1.77 -3.51
N GLN A 62 14.80 2.44 -4.57
CA GLN A 62 15.65 3.41 -5.28
C GLN A 62 14.81 4.57 -5.81
N THR A 63 15.50 5.71 -5.94
CA THR A 63 15.14 6.83 -6.82
C THR A 63 16.20 6.88 -7.94
N GLN A 64 16.93 7.95 -8.09
CA GLN A 64 18.18 7.98 -8.88
C GLN A 64 19.36 7.28 -8.17
N LYS A 65 19.23 6.99 -6.88
CA LYS A 65 20.17 6.27 -6.02
C LYS A 65 19.46 5.20 -5.20
N LEU A 66 20.22 4.25 -4.68
CA LEU A 66 19.72 3.32 -3.66
C LEU A 66 19.37 4.09 -2.38
N LEU A 67 18.24 3.75 -1.77
CA LEU A 67 17.72 4.37 -0.58
C LEU A 67 18.08 3.56 0.68
N MET A 68 18.27 4.27 1.78
CA MET A 68 18.49 3.71 3.11
C MET A 68 17.54 4.35 4.13
N VAL A 69 17.37 3.70 5.28
CA VAL A 69 16.61 4.28 6.40
C VAL A 69 17.24 5.61 6.82
N GLY A 70 16.41 6.64 6.97
CA GLY A 70 16.82 8.02 7.25
C GLY A 70 17.02 8.89 6.02
N ASP A 71 17.14 8.31 4.82
CA ASP A 71 17.21 9.10 3.58
C ASP A 71 15.92 9.88 3.36
N GLN A 72 16.07 10.99 2.61
CA GLN A 72 14.96 11.81 2.14
C GLN A 72 14.66 11.52 0.68
N VAL A 73 13.37 11.48 0.36
CA VAL A 73 12.81 11.45 -0.99
C VAL A 73 12.17 12.81 -1.25
N PHE A 74 12.60 13.49 -2.30
CA PHE A 74 12.03 14.78 -2.65
C PHE A 74 10.68 14.65 -3.36
N SER A 75 9.83 15.65 -3.17
CA SER A 75 8.56 15.74 -3.88
C SER A 75 8.78 15.65 -5.40
N GLY A 76 8.06 14.74 -6.06
CA GLY A 76 8.18 14.48 -7.48
C GLY A 76 9.21 13.43 -7.90
N GLU A 77 10.08 12.95 -6.99
CA GLU A 77 10.97 11.82 -7.30
C GLU A 77 10.17 10.52 -7.40
N VAL A 78 10.56 9.65 -8.33
CA VAL A 78 9.97 8.32 -8.47
C VAL A 78 10.70 7.34 -7.58
N VAL A 79 9.96 6.65 -6.72
CA VAL A 79 10.45 5.57 -5.86
C VAL A 79 10.07 4.24 -6.49
N GLU A 80 11.06 3.39 -6.75
CA GLU A 80 10.86 2.04 -7.28
C GLU A 80 11.39 1.01 -6.30
N LEU A 81 10.61 -0.05 -6.10
CA LEU A 81 10.95 -1.17 -5.24
C LEU A 81 11.21 -2.44 -6.05
N ASP A 82 12.25 -3.17 -5.65
CA ASP A 82 12.53 -4.50 -6.17
C ASP A 82 11.55 -5.54 -5.58
N LYS A 83 11.70 -6.78 -6.04
CA LYS A 83 11.02 -7.95 -5.49
C LYS A 83 11.29 -8.10 -4.00
N ASP A 84 10.27 -8.54 -3.25
CA ASP A 84 10.34 -8.82 -1.81
C ASP A 84 10.80 -7.59 -0.96
N SER A 85 10.60 -6.40 -1.51
CA SER A 85 10.98 -5.14 -0.87
C SER A 85 9.77 -4.42 -0.28
N GLU A 86 10.05 -3.64 0.75
CA GLU A 86 9.06 -2.82 1.46
C GLU A 86 9.74 -1.56 1.98
N VAL A 87 9.10 -0.42 1.83
CA VAL A 87 9.56 0.84 2.40
C VAL A 87 8.41 1.57 3.09
N VAL A 88 8.70 2.19 4.24
CA VAL A 88 7.76 3.10 4.91
C VAL A 88 8.29 4.51 4.80
N LEU A 89 7.50 5.39 4.21
CA LEU A 89 7.76 6.81 4.03
C LEU A 89 6.92 7.61 5.03
N GLY A 90 7.55 8.53 5.74
CA GLY A 90 6.87 9.51 6.61
C GLY A 90 6.86 10.89 5.99
N THR A 91 5.80 11.64 6.24
CA THR A 91 5.65 13.03 5.78
C THR A 91 5.80 14.02 6.95
N PRO A 92 6.04 15.32 6.67
CA PRO A 92 6.12 16.35 7.70
C PRO A 92 4.84 16.52 8.53
N ASP A 93 3.69 16.10 8.00
CA ASP A 93 2.41 16.17 8.68
C ASP A 93 2.05 14.93 9.50
N GLN A 94 3.01 14.01 9.64
CA GLN A 94 2.85 12.72 10.33
C GLN A 94 1.91 11.74 9.61
N SER A 95 1.71 11.88 8.30
CA SER A 95 1.14 10.81 7.50
C SER A 95 2.22 9.80 7.14
N ALA A 96 1.84 8.54 6.93
CA ALA A 96 2.79 7.48 6.60
C ALA A 96 2.26 6.62 5.45
N PHE A 97 3.19 6.20 4.58
CA PHE A 97 2.92 5.40 3.39
C PHE A 97 3.84 4.19 3.38
N GLN A 98 3.29 2.99 3.35
CA GLN A 98 4.04 1.77 3.11
C GLN A 98 3.87 1.36 1.66
N LEU A 99 4.98 1.24 0.94
CA LEU A 99 5.06 0.70 -0.41
C LEU A 99 5.56 -0.73 -0.34
N ASN A 100 5.01 -1.60 -1.18
CA ASN A 100 5.36 -3.02 -1.19
C ASN A 100 6.04 -3.43 -2.51
N SER A 101 6.44 -4.69 -2.60
CA SER A 101 7.17 -5.29 -3.74
C SER A 101 6.71 -4.79 -5.09
N TYR A 102 7.67 -4.42 -5.94
CA TYR A 102 7.47 -3.90 -7.30
C TYR A 102 6.71 -2.58 -7.39
N ALA A 103 6.45 -1.89 -6.26
CA ALA A 103 5.80 -0.60 -6.31
C ALA A 103 6.63 0.40 -7.09
N LYS A 104 5.95 1.19 -7.93
CA LYS A 104 6.48 2.37 -8.59
C LYS A 104 5.56 3.54 -8.26
N VAL A 105 6.08 4.48 -7.49
CA VAL A 105 5.31 5.55 -6.88
C VAL A 105 6.03 6.88 -7.05
N GLN A 106 5.27 7.91 -7.39
CA GLN A 106 5.74 9.28 -7.40
C GLN A 106 4.93 10.10 -6.37
N PRO A 107 5.48 10.37 -5.19
CA PRO A 107 4.86 11.26 -4.23
C PRO A 107 5.08 12.72 -4.63
N ILE A 108 4.03 13.52 -4.57
CA ILE A 108 4.07 14.97 -4.79
C ILE A 108 3.50 15.61 -3.53
N LEU A 109 4.33 16.32 -2.78
CA LEU A 109 3.90 17.04 -1.59
C LEU A 109 3.46 18.45 -1.95
N GLU A 110 2.38 18.88 -1.33
CA GLU A 110 1.80 20.20 -1.47
C GLU A 110 1.63 20.85 -0.09
N LYS A 111 1.45 22.17 -0.06
CA LYS A 111 1.27 22.89 1.20
C LYS A 111 0.09 22.36 2.03
N GLU A 112 -0.95 21.88 1.38
CA GLU A 112 -2.20 21.43 2.01
C GLU A 112 -2.51 19.94 1.72
N GLY A 113 -1.48 19.09 1.70
CA GLY A 113 -1.63 17.65 1.48
C GLY A 113 -0.62 17.11 0.49
N GLY A 114 -1.09 16.42 -0.54
CA GLY A 114 -0.24 15.89 -1.58
C GLY A 114 -0.95 14.95 -2.53
N GLN A 115 -0.20 14.46 -3.50
CA GLN A 115 -0.64 13.47 -4.46
C GLN A 115 0.32 12.29 -4.44
N ILE A 116 -0.20 11.09 -4.50
CA ILE A 116 0.53 9.84 -4.66
C ILE A 116 0.14 9.26 -6.01
N ASN A 117 1.06 9.28 -6.96
CA ASN A 117 0.86 8.60 -8.23
C ASN A 117 1.39 7.17 -8.07
N LEU A 118 0.50 6.18 -8.01
CA LEU A 118 0.82 4.76 -7.96
C LEU A 118 0.69 4.20 -9.38
N GLU A 119 1.83 3.99 -10.03
CA GLU A 119 1.87 3.45 -11.39
C GLU A 119 1.66 1.93 -11.40
N ARG A 120 2.29 1.24 -10.43
CA ARG A 120 2.15 -0.21 -10.23
C ARG A 120 2.43 -0.61 -8.79
N GLY A 121 2.03 -1.83 -8.41
CA GLY A 121 2.23 -2.39 -7.08
C GLY A 121 1.23 -1.85 -6.07
N SER A 122 1.61 -1.75 -4.81
CA SER A 122 0.66 -1.38 -3.76
C SER A 122 1.19 -0.34 -2.78
N VAL A 123 0.25 0.42 -2.22
CA VAL A 123 0.47 1.37 -1.12
C VAL A 123 -0.55 1.14 -0.02
N THR A 124 -0.08 1.07 1.22
CA THR A 124 -0.93 1.19 2.41
C THR A 124 -0.60 2.50 3.10
N ALA A 125 -1.61 3.30 3.43
CA ALA A 125 -1.38 4.62 3.97
C ALA A 125 -2.22 4.88 5.22
N ALA A 126 -1.62 5.63 6.15
CA ALA A 126 -2.29 6.24 7.28
C ALA A 126 -2.13 7.76 7.18
N ILE A 127 -3.22 8.43 6.89
CA ILE A 127 -3.26 9.88 6.66
C ILE A 127 -3.75 10.59 7.90
N THR A 128 -2.95 11.53 8.39
CA THR A 128 -3.29 12.36 9.55
C THR A 128 -4.48 13.26 9.27
N GLN A 129 -5.42 13.30 10.21
CA GLN A 129 -6.56 14.20 10.13
C GLN A 129 -6.17 15.63 10.53
N LYS A 130 -5.63 16.41 9.62
CA LYS A 130 -5.38 17.85 9.80
C LYS A 130 -6.37 18.69 9.01
N ARG A 131 -6.81 19.83 9.59
CA ARG A 131 -7.68 20.78 8.90
C ARG A 131 -7.04 21.19 7.57
N ASN A 132 -7.84 21.19 6.50
CA ASN A 132 -7.47 21.60 5.14
C ASN A 132 -6.41 20.77 4.43
N ARG A 133 -6.02 19.58 4.94
CA ARG A 133 -5.11 18.70 4.21
C ARG A 133 -5.87 17.55 3.55
N LYS A 134 -5.65 17.39 2.25
CA LYS A 134 -6.18 16.29 1.44
C LYS A 134 -5.02 15.58 0.74
N TYR A 135 -5.13 14.28 0.62
CA TYR A 135 -4.26 13.50 -0.24
C TYR A 135 -5.05 12.94 -1.40
N HIS A 136 -4.42 12.95 -2.56
CA HIS A 136 -4.97 12.37 -3.78
C HIS A 136 -4.12 11.16 -4.16
N LEU A 137 -4.75 10.01 -4.29
CA LEU A 137 -4.14 8.83 -4.88
C LEU A 137 -4.59 8.74 -6.34
N ARG A 138 -3.63 8.63 -7.25
CA ARG A 138 -3.88 8.41 -8.67
C ARG A 138 -3.33 7.06 -9.08
N MET A 139 -4.19 6.25 -9.66
CA MET A 139 -3.88 4.96 -10.28
C MET A 139 -4.43 4.96 -11.70
N PRO A 140 -3.98 4.09 -12.60
CA PRO A 140 -4.47 4.06 -13.99
C PRO A 140 -6.00 3.99 -14.09
N ALA A 141 -6.64 3.13 -13.29
CA ALA A 141 -8.08 2.90 -13.32
C ALA A 141 -8.87 3.62 -12.21
N LEU A 142 -8.24 4.40 -11.32
CA LEU A 142 -8.96 4.99 -10.19
C LEU A 142 -8.26 6.22 -9.62
N GLN A 143 -9.03 7.25 -9.30
CA GLN A 143 -8.58 8.41 -8.54
C GLN A 143 -9.32 8.47 -7.20
N VAL A 144 -8.58 8.70 -6.12
CA VAL A 144 -9.13 8.72 -4.76
C VAL A 144 -8.67 9.97 -4.04
N SER A 145 -9.61 10.67 -3.40
CA SER A 145 -9.32 11.78 -2.49
C SER A 145 -9.61 11.35 -1.06
N VAL A 146 -8.65 11.51 -0.16
CA VAL A 146 -8.75 11.06 1.24
C VAL A 146 -8.40 12.17 2.22
N ARG A 147 -8.96 12.07 3.42
CA ARG A 147 -8.67 12.98 4.53
C ARG A 147 -8.85 12.28 5.86
N GLY A 148 -7.78 12.17 6.67
CA GLY A 148 -7.86 11.50 7.96
C GLY A 148 -8.27 10.05 7.84
N THR A 149 -7.58 9.28 7.01
CA THR A 149 -8.04 8.02 6.46
C THR A 149 -6.94 6.98 6.54
N VAL A 150 -7.31 5.74 6.74
CA VAL A 150 -6.43 4.59 6.52
C VAL A 150 -6.94 3.80 5.33
N PHE A 151 -6.07 3.51 4.39
CA PHE A 151 -6.43 2.77 3.20
C PHE A 151 -5.30 1.86 2.70
N HIS A 152 -5.67 0.89 1.90
CA HIS A 152 -4.77 0.10 1.06
C HIS A 152 -5.21 0.18 -0.39
N ALA A 153 -4.26 0.29 -1.31
CA ALA A 153 -4.54 0.39 -2.74
C ALA A 153 -3.49 -0.36 -3.56
N GLU A 154 -3.93 -0.93 -4.67
CA GLU A 154 -3.07 -1.62 -5.64
C GLU A 154 -3.41 -1.16 -7.06
N ALA A 155 -2.39 -0.75 -7.81
CA ALA A 155 -2.44 -0.66 -9.25
C ALA A 155 -2.02 -2.00 -9.86
N ASP A 156 -2.43 -2.28 -11.09
CA ASP A 156 -2.23 -3.57 -11.77
C ASP A 156 -2.79 -4.75 -10.93
N TRP A 157 -3.98 -4.56 -10.38
CA TRP A 157 -4.58 -5.56 -9.50
C TRP A 157 -4.83 -6.87 -10.23
N LEU A 158 -4.43 -7.97 -9.62
CA LEU A 158 -4.40 -9.31 -10.21
C LEU A 158 -3.49 -9.43 -11.46
N GLY A 159 -2.63 -8.45 -11.71
CA GLY A 159 -1.75 -8.40 -12.87
C GLY A 159 -2.39 -7.80 -14.12
N GLU A 160 -3.55 -7.16 -13.97
CA GLU A 160 -4.27 -6.47 -15.05
C GLU A 160 -4.02 -4.95 -14.96
N PRO A 161 -3.38 -4.34 -15.95
CA PRO A 161 -2.96 -2.92 -15.88
C PRO A 161 -4.13 -1.94 -15.89
N ASP A 162 -5.31 -2.36 -16.30
CA ASP A 162 -6.56 -1.59 -16.35
C ASP A 162 -7.43 -1.81 -15.09
N GLN A 163 -6.89 -2.45 -14.05
CA GLN A 163 -7.59 -2.69 -12.79
C GLN A 163 -6.86 -2.05 -11.62
N ALA A 164 -7.63 -1.42 -10.73
CA ALA A 164 -7.13 -0.86 -9.50
C ALA A 164 -8.02 -1.30 -8.32
N TYR A 165 -7.39 -1.84 -7.30
CA TYR A 165 -8.05 -2.18 -6.05
C TYR A 165 -7.88 -1.04 -5.04
N PHE A 166 -8.94 -0.71 -4.31
CA PHE A 166 -8.91 0.23 -3.21
C PHE A 166 -9.73 -0.29 -2.03
N CYS A 167 -9.12 -0.36 -0.86
CA CYS A 167 -9.79 -0.67 0.39
C CYS A 167 -9.69 0.50 1.35
N LEU A 168 -10.81 1.09 1.68
CA LEU A 168 -10.94 2.04 2.76
C LEU A 168 -11.01 1.27 4.08
N CYS A 169 -9.92 1.26 4.83
CA CYS A 169 -9.85 0.56 6.11
C CYS A 169 -10.54 1.35 7.22
N TYR A 170 -10.42 2.70 7.16
CA TYR A 170 -11.08 3.61 8.10
C TYR A 170 -11.18 5.01 7.52
N GLY A 171 -12.28 5.72 7.82
CA GLY A 171 -12.47 7.12 7.46
C GLY A 171 -13.40 7.35 6.29
N GLN A 172 -13.06 8.32 5.45
CA GLN A 172 -13.85 8.72 4.28
C GLN A 172 -12.97 8.91 3.06
N ALA A 173 -13.49 8.55 1.90
CA ALA A 173 -12.83 8.72 0.62
C ALA A 173 -13.85 9.09 -0.46
N ASP A 174 -13.41 9.95 -1.37
CA ASP A 174 -14.13 10.28 -2.59
C ASP A 174 -13.39 9.64 -3.77
N LEU A 175 -14.08 8.79 -4.53
CA LEU A 175 -13.52 8.06 -5.67
C LEU A 175 -14.06 8.62 -6.97
N LYS A 176 -13.18 8.70 -7.96
CA LYS A 176 -13.52 9.03 -9.34
C LYS A 176 -12.94 8.00 -10.27
N GLY A 177 -13.68 7.62 -11.30
CA GLY A 177 -13.11 6.95 -12.46
C GLY A 177 -12.04 7.82 -13.13
N GLY A 178 -11.15 7.23 -13.93
CA GLY A 178 -10.06 7.97 -14.56
C GLY A 178 -10.50 9.14 -15.44
N ASN A 179 -11.69 9.08 -16.02
CA ASN A 179 -12.34 10.17 -16.77
C ASN A 179 -12.93 11.28 -15.87
N GLY A 180 -13.03 11.06 -14.55
CA GLY A 180 -13.47 12.05 -13.56
C GLY A 180 -14.98 12.30 -13.50
N GLU A 181 -15.79 11.53 -14.22
CA GLU A 181 -17.24 11.80 -14.35
C GLU A 181 -18.07 11.26 -13.17
N GLU A 182 -17.70 10.15 -12.57
CA GLU A 182 -18.44 9.56 -11.44
C GLU A 182 -17.75 9.85 -10.11
N LEU A 183 -18.48 10.42 -9.16
CA LEU A 183 -18.04 10.62 -7.79
C LEU A 183 -18.75 9.64 -6.85
N ILE A 184 -18.01 8.70 -6.30
CA ILE A 184 -18.51 7.77 -5.29
C ILE A 184 -17.94 8.15 -3.94
N HIS A 185 -18.81 8.42 -2.98
CA HIS A 185 -18.41 8.68 -1.59
C HIS A 185 -18.40 7.38 -0.79
N LEU A 186 -17.25 7.02 -0.23
CA LEU A 186 -17.09 5.90 0.68
C LEU A 186 -16.91 6.39 2.12
N SER A 187 -17.51 5.66 3.04
CA SER A 187 -17.28 5.82 4.48
C SER A 187 -17.11 4.44 5.12
N ALA A 188 -16.05 4.24 5.87
CA ALA A 188 -15.78 2.97 6.54
C ALA A 188 -15.38 3.17 7.99
N ARG A 189 -15.88 2.27 8.86
CA ARG A 189 -15.38 2.07 10.21
C ARG A 189 -14.51 0.80 10.31
N SER A 190 -14.62 -0.04 9.31
CA SER A 190 -13.85 -1.27 9.10
C SER A 190 -14.00 -1.64 7.62
N HIS A 191 -12.93 -1.83 6.94
CA HIS A 191 -12.73 -2.26 5.56
C HIS A 191 -13.96 -2.20 4.62
N THR A 192 -13.91 -1.32 3.65
CA THR A 192 -14.83 -1.28 2.51
C THR A 192 -14.00 -1.25 1.24
N ALA A 193 -14.14 -2.27 0.40
CA ALA A 193 -13.31 -2.43 -0.79
C ALA A 193 -14.09 -2.20 -2.08
N VAL A 194 -13.39 -1.68 -3.08
CA VAL A 194 -13.88 -1.51 -4.44
C VAL A 194 -12.78 -1.87 -5.43
N VAL A 195 -13.17 -2.20 -6.65
CA VAL A 195 -12.29 -2.32 -7.80
C VAL A 195 -12.72 -1.33 -8.88
N GLY A 196 -11.77 -0.58 -9.40
CA GLY A 196 -11.92 0.20 -10.64
C GLY A 196 -11.42 -0.62 -11.81
N ILE A 197 -12.21 -0.71 -12.87
CA ILE A 197 -11.89 -1.47 -14.08
C ILE A 197 -12.08 -0.55 -15.27
N GLY A 198 -11.05 -0.38 -16.11
CA GLY A 198 -11.16 0.40 -17.33
C GLY A 198 -9.86 0.98 -17.85
N ASP A 199 -9.87 1.47 -19.05
CA ASP A 199 -8.74 1.94 -19.85
C ASP A 199 -8.42 3.44 -19.68
N GLY A 200 -8.95 4.08 -18.65
CA GLY A 200 -8.80 5.53 -18.42
C GLY A 200 -9.88 6.39 -19.09
N HIS A 201 -10.67 5.84 -20.04
CA HIS A 201 -11.78 6.54 -20.67
C HIS A 201 -13.14 6.05 -20.17
N ASN A 202 -13.26 4.74 -19.96
CA ASN A 202 -14.48 4.10 -19.45
C ASN A 202 -14.12 3.30 -18.22
N ILE A 203 -14.26 3.89 -17.04
CA ILE A 203 -13.95 3.21 -15.77
C ILE A 203 -15.24 2.90 -15.05
N VAL A 204 -15.40 1.63 -14.70
CA VAL A 204 -16.48 1.12 -13.86
C VAL A 204 -15.93 0.85 -12.49
N ILE A 205 -16.56 1.39 -11.43
CA ILE A 205 -16.21 1.14 -10.05
C ILE A 205 -17.23 0.14 -9.47
N GLN A 206 -16.74 -0.99 -8.97
CA GLN A 206 -17.58 -2.06 -8.42
C GLN A 206 -17.23 -2.33 -6.95
N PRO A 207 -18.23 -2.52 -6.07
CA PRO A 207 -18.00 -3.02 -4.72
C PRO A 207 -17.35 -4.40 -4.74
N LEU A 208 -16.50 -4.67 -3.76
CA LEU A 208 -15.81 -5.94 -3.61
C LEU A 208 -15.92 -6.43 -2.15
N ASP A 209 -16.47 -7.64 -1.98
CA ASP A 209 -16.58 -8.28 -0.65
C ASP A 209 -15.29 -9.05 -0.28
N LEU A 210 -14.14 -8.40 -0.51
CA LEU A 210 -12.84 -9.01 -0.27
C LEU A 210 -11.85 -7.98 0.25
N VAL A 211 -11.23 -8.26 1.40
CA VAL A 211 -10.04 -7.56 1.87
C VAL A 211 -8.82 -8.31 1.38
N ALA A 212 -8.02 -7.69 0.51
CA ALA A 212 -6.88 -8.32 -0.15
C ALA A 212 -5.56 -7.67 0.25
N ASN A 213 -4.53 -8.49 0.40
CA ASN A 213 -3.12 -8.13 0.49
C ASN A 213 -2.69 -7.19 1.64
N HIS A 214 -3.55 -6.94 2.63
CA HIS A 214 -3.21 -6.20 3.85
C HIS A 214 -3.98 -6.75 5.05
N ASP A 215 -3.51 -6.41 6.24
CA ASP A 215 -4.11 -6.83 7.51
C ASP A 215 -3.99 -5.73 8.58
N ASP A 216 -4.74 -5.87 9.66
CA ASP A 216 -4.73 -4.93 10.78
C ASP A 216 -3.35 -4.79 11.45
N PRO A 217 -2.55 -5.87 11.67
CA PRO A 217 -1.20 -5.74 12.17
C PRO A 217 -0.28 -4.87 11.30
N GLY A 218 -0.36 -4.99 9.98
CA GLY A 218 0.37 -4.14 9.03
C GLY A 218 -0.03 -2.67 9.15
N ILE A 219 -1.32 -2.40 9.24
CA ILE A 219 -1.85 -1.04 9.45
C ILE A 219 -1.35 -0.45 10.77
N LYS A 220 -1.42 -1.19 11.88
CA LYS A 220 -0.91 -0.76 13.20
C LYS A 220 0.58 -0.41 13.13
N ARG A 221 1.36 -1.20 12.41
CA ARG A 221 2.78 -0.95 12.22
C ARG A 221 3.04 0.38 11.53
N ILE A 222 2.31 0.70 10.45
CA ILE A 222 2.46 1.96 9.71
C ILE A 222 2.11 3.15 10.60
N ILE A 223 1.01 3.06 11.33
CA ILE A 223 0.58 4.10 12.26
C ILE A 223 1.65 4.35 13.33
N LYS A 224 2.22 3.29 13.90
CA LYS A 224 3.28 3.38 14.90
C LYS A 224 4.56 3.99 14.34
N LEU A 225 5.03 3.54 13.19
CA LEU A 225 6.25 4.03 12.54
C LEU A 225 6.11 5.52 12.12
N GLY A 226 4.96 5.90 11.60
CA GLY A 226 4.68 7.27 11.19
C GLY A 226 4.32 8.20 12.35
N ASN A 227 4.17 7.67 13.57
CA ASN A 227 3.60 8.41 14.71
C ASN A 227 2.29 9.12 14.36
N VAL A 228 1.45 8.41 13.58
CA VAL A 228 0.21 8.96 13.04
C VAL A 228 -0.82 9.05 14.15
N PRO A 229 -1.36 10.23 14.48
CA PRO A 229 -2.39 10.38 15.49
C PRO A 229 -3.72 9.84 14.94
N HIS A 230 -4.07 8.63 15.29
CA HIS A 230 -5.32 7.99 14.90
C HIS A 230 -6.10 7.44 16.09
N GLU A 231 -7.33 7.91 16.26
CA GLU A 231 -8.31 7.34 17.19
C GLU A 231 -9.14 6.29 16.44
N MET A 232 -8.59 5.10 16.27
CA MET A 232 -9.33 3.99 15.68
C MET A 232 -9.82 3.06 16.79
N SER A 233 -11.11 3.12 17.10
CA SER A 233 -11.72 2.34 18.19
C SER A 233 -11.64 0.82 18.00
N TRP A 234 -11.48 0.35 16.76
CA TRP A 234 -11.34 -1.07 16.44
C TRP A 234 -9.86 -1.55 16.42
N LEU A 235 -8.92 -0.63 16.21
CA LEU A 235 -7.50 -0.88 16.40
C LEU A 235 -7.15 -0.73 17.89
N ARG A 236 -7.58 -1.66 18.74
CA ARG A 236 -7.06 -1.72 20.10
C ARG A 236 -5.56 -1.97 20.04
N LEU A 237 -4.79 -0.92 20.24
CA LEU A 237 -3.32 -0.94 20.33
C LEU A 237 -2.87 -1.59 21.63
#